data_c21a8a871ceaaca35a4cf81a814021d5
#
_entry.id   c21a8a871ceaaca35a4cf81a814021d5
#
_cell.length_a   1.000
_cell.length_b   1.000
_cell.length_c   1.000
_cell.angle_alpha   90.00
_cell.angle_beta   90.00
_cell.angle_gamma   90.00
#
_symmetry.space_group_name_H-M   'P 1'
#
loop_
_entity.id
_entity.type
_entity.pdbx_description
1 polymer ?
#
loop_
_entity_poly.entity_id
_entity_poly.type
_entity_poly.pdbx_seq_one_letter_code
_entity_poly.pdbx_strand_id
1 'polypeptide(L)'
;MACTTLLVGKNASYDGSTMIARNDDSGSGHFTAKKFVVVQPEEHPAVYRSVLSHVEIPLPGDPMRMTAMPNAVEGKGIWAAAGVNAANVGMTATETITSNPRVLGADPLVVYQPARGEQSEVPGGIGEEDIVYLVLPYIHTAREGVERLGKLLETYGTYEMNGIAFQDVNEIWWLETIGGHHWMARRVPDDSYVVMPNQLGIDAFDLDDAFGAQENHLCSADLREFIAKYHLDLAQDGVFDPRAAFGSHTDSDHVYNTPRAWYMLRTLNPTTWVWDGPDADYTPASDDLPWCMVPEKKITPEDVKYVLSSHYQGTPYDPYASYGARENRGVYRSIGINRNDFVALIQLRPDLPADLQAVEWVAYASNALNAMVPFYANVETTPAYLAGTTGEVSTDSFYWVSRMIAAMADASYGKSVFHVERYELGVLSACRALLNQYDAKQLAETHPARRAALRQEANEALAAEVKARAADTLDKVLFELSSNMKNAYSRSDM
;
A
#
# COMPACT_ATOMS: atom_id res chain seq x y z
N MET A 1 -5.69 6.39 -7.95
CA MET A 1 -4.29 6.84 -7.67
C MET A 1 -3.32 5.73 -8.05
N ALA A 2 -2.03 6.02 -8.14
CA ALA A 2 -1.05 5.08 -8.69
C ALA A 2 -0.19 4.49 -7.58
N CYS A 3 -0.58 3.38 -7.02
CA CYS A 3 0.04 2.72 -5.87
C CYS A 3 0.96 1.56 -6.26
N THR A 4 1.55 0.87 -5.31
CA THR A 4 2.26 -0.40 -5.49
C THR A 4 2.11 -1.21 -4.21
N THR A 5 1.67 -2.46 -4.32
CA THR A 5 1.38 -3.33 -3.19
C THR A 5 2.30 -4.55 -3.18
N LEU A 6 2.73 -4.97 -1.99
CA LEU A 6 3.47 -6.19 -1.72
C LEU A 6 2.81 -6.94 -0.56
N LEU A 7 2.45 -8.20 -0.79
CA LEU A 7 1.87 -9.09 0.22
C LEU A 7 2.84 -10.21 0.51
N VAL A 8 2.98 -10.63 1.78
CA VAL A 8 3.94 -11.68 2.18
C VAL A 8 3.23 -12.67 3.10
N GLY A 9 3.06 -13.90 2.61
CA GLY A 9 2.49 -15.01 3.37
C GLY A 9 3.34 -15.38 4.59
N LYS A 10 2.70 -15.94 5.61
CA LYS A 10 3.33 -16.23 6.90
C LYS A 10 4.56 -17.12 6.80
N ASN A 11 4.59 -18.08 5.88
CA ASN A 11 5.73 -18.96 5.65
C ASN A 11 6.80 -18.34 4.74
N ALA A 12 6.50 -17.24 4.05
CA ALA A 12 7.47 -16.46 3.28
C ALA A 12 8.17 -15.39 4.13
N SER A 13 7.57 -14.96 5.24
CA SER A 13 8.14 -13.97 6.14
C SER A 13 9.21 -14.57 7.08
N TYR A 14 10.05 -13.71 7.64
CA TYR A 14 11.20 -14.12 8.48
C TYR A 14 10.82 -14.67 9.86
N ASP A 15 9.67 -14.25 10.39
CA ASP A 15 9.22 -14.54 11.75
C ASP A 15 7.82 -15.19 11.80
N GLY A 16 7.29 -15.65 10.68
CA GLY A 16 5.96 -16.24 10.61
C GLY A 16 4.81 -15.23 10.55
N SER A 17 5.10 -13.94 10.53
CA SER A 17 4.08 -12.90 10.38
C SER A 17 3.43 -12.94 8.98
N THR A 18 2.14 -12.64 8.92
CA THR A 18 1.55 -12.13 7.69
C THR A 18 1.94 -10.66 7.54
N MET A 19 2.24 -10.21 6.31
CA MET A 19 2.57 -8.82 6.04
C MET A 19 1.84 -8.32 4.78
N ILE A 20 1.17 -7.17 4.87
CA ILE A 20 0.64 -6.44 3.73
C ILE A 20 1.22 -5.04 3.70
N ALA A 21 1.68 -4.60 2.53
CA ALA A 21 2.34 -3.31 2.39
C ALA A 21 1.89 -2.60 1.12
N ARG A 22 1.75 -1.26 1.21
CA ARG A 22 1.32 -0.42 0.11
C ARG A 22 2.02 0.93 0.11
N ASN A 23 2.45 1.37 -1.07
CA ASN A 23 2.69 2.78 -1.38
C ASN A 23 1.35 3.46 -1.65
N ASP A 24 1.13 4.63 -1.06
CA ASP A 24 0.06 5.55 -1.43
C ASP A 24 0.65 6.68 -2.28
N ASP A 25 0.30 6.73 -3.56
CA ASP A 25 0.88 7.69 -4.50
C ASP A 25 -0.20 8.61 -5.05
N SER A 26 -0.08 9.89 -4.83
CA SER A 26 -0.96 10.92 -5.42
C SER A 26 -0.90 10.95 -6.95
N GLY A 27 -1.85 11.62 -7.57
CA GLY A 27 -1.85 11.91 -9.00
C GLY A 27 -0.62 12.71 -9.46
N SER A 28 -0.31 12.67 -10.75
CA SER A 28 0.84 13.39 -11.32
C SER A 28 0.80 14.88 -11.02
N GLY A 29 1.91 15.42 -10.51
CA GLY A 29 2.03 16.83 -10.14
C GLY A 29 1.40 17.20 -8.79
N HIS A 30 0.91 16.21 -8.03
CA HIS A 30 0.29 16.41 -6.72
C HIS A 30 0.97 15.56 -5.65
N PHE A 31 0.74 15.91 -4.40
CA PHE A 31 0.98 15.08 -3.22
C PHE A 31 -0.06 15.45 -2.15
N THR A 32 -0.37 14.50 -1.27
CA THR A 32 -1.39 14.67 -0.24
C THR A 32 -0.76 14.48 1.14
N ALA A 33 -0.89 15.49 1.99
CA ALA A 33 -0.43 15.35 3.36
C ALA A 33 -1.30 14.34 4.10
N LYS A 34 -0.67 13.35 4.75
CA LYS A 34 -1.28 12.26 5.48
C LYS A 34 -0.91 12.34 6.96
N LYS A 35 -1.76 11.78 7.79
CA LYS A 35 -1.52 11.60 9.23
C LYS A 35 -1.76 10.14 9.61
N PHE A 36 -1.21 9.72 10.74
CA PHE A 36 -1.45 8.39 11.32
C PHE A 36 -2.22 8.58 12.62
N VAL A 37 -3.43 8.04 12.68
CA VAL A 37 -4.38 8.25 13.78
C VAL A 37 -5.01 6.96 14.25
N VAL A 38 -5.58 6.98 15.45
CA VAL A 38 -6.56 5.99 15.92
C VAL A 38 -7.94 6.59 15.76
N VAL A 39 -8.87 5.83 15.19
CA VAL A 39 -10.30 6.15 15.09
C VAL A 39 -11.02 5.33 16.17
N GLN A 40 -11.70 6.02 17.07
CA GLN A 40 -12.42 5.38 18.17
C GLN A 40 -13.82 4.92 17.71
N PRO A 41 -14.42 3.92 18.37
CA PRO A 41 -15.75 3.41 18.00
C PRO A 41 -16.82 4.49 17.92
N GLU A 42 -16.80 5.44 18.83
CA GLU A 42 -17.78 6.56 18.91
C GLU A 42 -17.63 7.62 17.81
N GLU A 43 -16.52 7.60 17.06
CA GLU A 43 -16.28 8.51 15.94
C GLU A 43 -16.92 8.00 14.63
N HIS A 44 -17.42 6.76 14.61
CA HIS A 44 -18.10 6.20 13.44
C HIS A 44 -19.56 6.67 13.38
N PRO A 45 -20.01 7.23 12.23
CA PRO A 45 -21.40 7.67 12.08
C PRO A 45 -22.33 6.46 11.89
N ALA A 46 -23.64 6.63 12.21
CA ALA A 46 -24.63 5.60 11.90
C ALA A 46 -24.87 5.43 10.38
N VAL A 47 -24.64 6.48 9.61
CA VAL A 47 -24.71 6.48 8.13
C VAL A 47 -23.45 7.14 7.61
N TYR A 48 -22.68 6.41 6.81
CA TYR A 48 -21.53 6.95 6.09
C TYR A 48 -22.02 7.69 4.84
N ARG A 49 -21.37 8.81 4.52
CA ARG A 49 -21.58 9.53 3.27
C ARG A 49 -20.25 9.84 2.62
N SER A 50 -20.04 9.36 1.40
CA SER A 50 -18.87 9.68 0.59
C SER A 50 -18.84 11.17 0.22
N VAL A 51 -17.66 11.78 0.28
CA VAL A 51 -17.46 13.16 -0.17
C VAL A 51 -17.38 13.24 -1.69
N LEU A 52 -16.87 12.18 -2.35
CA LEU A 52 -16.66 12.15 -3.80
C LEU A 52 -17.89 11.65 -4.57
N SER A 53 -18.47 10.54 -4.14
CA SER A 53 -19.56 9.88 -4.86
C SER A 53 -20.95 10.22 -4.32
N HIS A 54 -21.04 10.82 -3.13
CA HIS A 54 -22.27 11.10 -2.39
C HIS A 54 -23.10 9.85 -2.04
N VAL A 55 -22.54 8.65 -2.17
CA VAL A 55 -23.23 7.44 -1.72
C VAL A 55 -23.44 7.48 -0.21
N GLU A 56 -24.63 7.08 0.22
CA GLU A 56 -24.99 6.96 1.64
C GLU A 56 -25.16 5.48 2.01
N ILE A 57 -24.44 5.03 3.03
CA ILE A 57 -24.40 3.63 3.43
C ILE A 57 -24.65 3.54 4.94
N PRO A 58 -25.75 2.87 5.36
CA PRO A 58 -25.98 2.55 6.77
C PRO A 58 -24.85 1.65 7.30
N LEU A 59 -24.29 2.01 8.45
CA LEU A 59 -23.22 1.24 9.08
C LEU A 59 -23.75 0.36 10.22
N PRO A 60 -23.10 -0.80 10.50
CA PRO A 60 -23.40 -1.57 11.71
C PRO A 60 -23.20 -0.77 12.99
N GLY A 61 -23.92 -1.12 14.07
CA GLY A 61 -23.95 -0.35 15.30
C GLY A 61 -22.81 -0.60 16.29
N ASP A 62 -21.84 -1.46 15.95
CA ASP A 62 -20.77 -1.96 16.82
C ASP A 62 -19.37 -1.89 16.14
N PRO A 63 -18.93 -0.70 15.72
CA PRO A 63 -17.62 -0.54 15.13
C PRO A 63 -16.52 -0.81 16.14
N MET A 64 -15.41 -1.40 15.67
CA MET A 64 -14.19 -1.53 16.46
C MET A 64 -13.29 -0.30 16.28
N ARG A 65 -12.48 -0.01 17.30
CA ARG A 65 -11.33 0.90 17.18
C ARG A 65 -10.41 0.41 16.06
N MET A 66 -9.90 1.34 15.27
CA MET A 66 -8.90 1.04 14.24
C MET A 66 -7.84 2.14 14.13
N THR A 67 -6.66 1.79 13.63
CA THR A 67 -5.70 2.76 13.10
C THR A 67 -6.10 3.17 11.68
N ALA A 68 -5.69 4.34 11.23
CA ALA A 68 -5.92 4.82 9.87
C ALA A 68 -4.87 5.85 9.45
N MET A 69 -4.69 6.01 8.13
CA MET A 69 -3.80 7.01 7.53
C MET A 69 -4.56 8.01 6.65
N PRO A 70 -5.51 8.78 7.23
CA PRO A 70 -6.36 9.67 6.47
C PRO A 70 -5.62 10.89 5.94
N ASN A 71 -6.29 11.60 5.03
CA ASN A 71 -5.87 12.93 4.59
C ASN A 71 -5.76 13.87 5.80
N ALA A 72 -4.69 14.66 5.84
CA ALA A 72 -4.48 15.66 6.88
C ALA A 72 -5.33 16.92 6.66
N VAL A 73 -5.78 17.16 5.42
CA VAL A 73 -6.63 18.29 5.05
C VAL A 73 -8.08 17.85 5.03
N GLU A 74 -8.92 18.50 5.84
CA GLU A 74 -10.34 18.21 5.95
C GLU A 74 -11.13 18.59 4.68
N GLY A 75 -12.33 17.98 4.50
CA GLY A 75 -13.23 18.26 3.40
C GLY A 75 -12.83 17.68 2.04
N LYS A 76 -11.80 16.82 2.01
CA LYS A 76 -11.32 16.12 0.79
C LYS A 76 -11.64 14.62 0.79
N GLY A 77 -12.51 14.16 1.67
CA GLY A 77 -12.74 12.76 1.94
C GLY A 77 -11.78 12.19 2.99
N ILE A 78 -12.14 11.05 3.56
CA ILE A 78 -11.36 10.46 4.66
C ILE A 78 -10.08 9.79 4.15
N TRP A 79 -10.16 8.99 3.09
CA TRP A 79 -9.01 8.29 2.50
C TRP A 79 -8.16 7.58 3.55
N ALA A 80 -8.80 6.71 4.35
CA ALA A 80 -8.15 6.02 5.48
C ALA A 80 -6.97 5.12 5.06
N ALA A 81 -6.98 4.64 3.83
CA ALA A 81 -5.91 4.02 3.04
C ALA A 81 -5.32 2.72 3.61
N ALA A 82 -4.93 2.66 4.89
CA ALA A 82 -4.42 1.48 5.56
C ALA A 82 -4.73 1.54 7.05
N GLY A 83 -4.84 0.40 7.72
CA GLY A 83 -5.02 0.33 9.16
C GLY A 83 -5.22 -1.08 9.69
N VAL A 84 -5.27 -1.17 11.02
CA VAL A 84 -5.51 -2.40 11.79
C VAL A 84 -6.63 -2.14 12.79
N ASN A 85 -7.60 -3.04 12.88
CA ASN A 85 -8.67 -2.95 13.88
C ASN A 85 -8.31 -3.67 15.20
N ALA A 86 -9.17 -3.55 16.20
CA ALA A 86 -8.98 -4.14 17.52
C ALA A 86 -8.98 -5.69 17.52
N ALA A 87 -9.46 -6.33 16.47
CA ALA A 87 -9.40 -7.79 16.28
C ALA A 87 -8.09 -8.26 15.62
N ASN A 88 -7.10 -7.37 15.39
CA ASN A 88 -5.88 -7.63 14.62
C ASN A 88 -6.16 -8.05 13.18
N VAL A 89 -7.16 -7.47 12.54
CA VAL A 89 -7.33 -7.56 11.10
C VAL A 89 -6.72 -6.32 10.47
N GLY A 90 -5.82 -6.52 9.51
CA GLY A 90 -5.20 -5.47 8.73
C GLY A 90 -5.85 -5.34 7.35
N MET A 91 -5.88 -4.12 6.83
CA MET A 91 -6.40 -3.81 5.50
C MET A 91 -5.59 -2.71 4.84
N THR A 92 -5.33 -2.85 3.55
CA THR A 92 -4.87 -1.74 2.70
C THR A 92 -5.83 -1.58 1.53
N ALA A 93 -6.23 -0.38 1.22
CA ALA A 93 -7.03 -0.03 0.06
C ALA A 93 -6.64 1.37 -0.42
N THR A 94 -6.41 1.58 -1.69
CA THR A 94 -6.58 0.64 -2.78
C THR A 94 -5.35 0.66 -3.69
N GLU A 95 -5.14 -0.45 -4.42
CA GLU A 95 -4.31 -0.41 -5.62
C GLU A 95 -5.25 -0.11 -6.79
N THR A 96 -5.19 1.07 -7.39
CA THR A 96 -6.02 1.36 -8.57
C THR A 96 -5.61 0.47 -9.72
N ILE A 97 -6.53 -0.34 -10.24
CA ILE A 97 -6.32 -1.27 -11.35
C ILE A 97 -7.14 -0.85 -12.57
N THR A 98 -6.95 -1.52 -13.70
CA THR A 98 -7.64 -1.15 -14.94
C THR A 98 -8.27 -2.37 -15.61
N SER A 99 -9.60 -2.38 -15.72
CA SER A 99 -10.34 -3.36 -16.53
C SER A 99 -10.36 -2.96 -18.00
N ASN A 100 -10.43 -3.97 -18.88
CA ASN A 100 -10.50 -3.72 -20.31
C ASN A 100 -11.89 -3.21 -20.76
N PRO A 101 -12.00 -2.62 -21.98
CA PRO A 101 -13.25 -2.06 -22.46
C PRO A 101 -14.42 -3.04 -22.60
N ARG A 102 -14.16 -4.36 -22.79
CA ARG A 102 -15.23 -5.38 -22.88
C ARG A 102 -15.92 -5.54 -21.53
N VAL A 103 -15.15 -5.57 -20.46
CA VAL A 103 -15.67 -5.61 -19.07
C VAL A 103 -16.43 -4.33 -18.75
N LEU A 104 -15.82 -3.15 -19.01
CA LEU A 104 -16.46 -1.86 -18.72
C LEU A 104 -17.72 -1.61 -19.55
N GLY A 105 -17.82 -2.20 -20.74
CA GLY A 105 -19.04 -2.18 -21.54
C GLY A 105 -20.13 -3.13 -21.03
N ALA A 106 -19.75 -4.21 -20.34
CA ALA A 106 -20.67 -5.19 -19.77
C ALA A 106 -21.15 -4.82 -18.36
N ASP A 107 -20.26 -4.23 -17.55
CA ASP A 107 -20.52 -3.75 -16.18
C ASP A 107 -19.89 -2.36 -15.99
N PRO A 108 -20.59 -1.29 -16.42
CA PRO A 108 -20.09 0.07 -16.32
C PRO A 108 -19.89 0.53 -14.88
N LEU A 109 -18.88 1.38 -14.68
CA LEU A 109 -18.63 2.03 -13.38
C LEU A 109 -19.81 2.90 -12.94
N VAL A 110 -20.11 2.91 -11.64
CA VAL A 110 -21.17 3.68 -11.02
C VAL A 110 -20.66 5.08 -10.65
N VAL A 111 -20.61 5.96 -11.64
CA VAL A 111 -20.03 7.30 -11.50
C VAL A 111 -21.07 8.31 -11.03
N TYR A 112 -20.69 9.16 -10.07
CA TYR A 112 -21.51 10.29 -9.59
C TYR A 112 -21.95 11.20 -10.73
N GLN A 113 -23.24 11.54 -10.76
CA GLN A 113 -23.82 12.48 -11.70
C GLN A 113 -24.41 13.68 -10.94
N PRO A 114 -23.84 14.89 -11.11
CA PRO A 114 -24.35 16.08 -10.45
C PRO A 114 -25.75 16.46 -10.94
N ALA A 115 -26.54 17.10 -10.10
CA ALA A 115 -27.83 17.66 -10.50
C ALA A 115 -27.74 18.59 -11.71
N ARG A 116 -28.64 18.45 -12.68
CA ARG A 116 -28.70 19.27 -13.89
C ARG A 116 -30.14 19.67 -14.21
N GLY A 117 -30.47 20.95 -14.10
CA GLY A 117 -31.82 21.46 -14.32
C GLY A 117 -32.82 20.83 -13.33
N GLU A 118 -33.83 20.11 -13.86
CA GLU A 118 -34.84 19.40 -13.07
C GLU A 118 -34.40 17.99 -12.64
N GLN A 119 -33.26 17.51 -13.13
CA GLN A 119 -32.73 16.19 -12.74
C GLN A 119 -32.00 16.32 -11.42
N SER A 120 -32.41 15.52 -10.42
CA SER A 120 -31.68 15.36 -9.17
C SER A 120 -30.30 14.70 -9.40
N GLU A 121 -29.38 14.89 -8.48
CA GLU A 121 -28.11 14.17 -8.49
C GLU A 121 -28.35 12.65 -8.40
N VAL A 122 -27.43 11.89 -9.00
CA VAL A 122 -27.37 10.42 -8.84
C VAL A 122 -26.05 10.10 -8.16
N PRO A 123 -26.10 9.52 -6.93
CA PRO A 123 -24.89 9.10 -6.24
C PRO A 123 -24.09 8.08 -7.06
N GLY A 124 -22.77 8.13 -6.93
CA GLY A 124 -21.88 7.11 -7.46
C GLY A 124 -21.78 5.90 -6.55
N GLY A 125 -20.91 4.95 -6.91
CA GLY A 125 -20.56 3.80 -6.08
C GLY A 125 -19.54 4.14 -4.98
N ILE A 126 -18.96 3.12 -4.37
CA ILE A 126 -17.87 3.24 -3.39
C ILE A 126 -16.51 3.29 -4.11
N GLY A 127 -15.51 3.88 -3.47
CA GLY A 127 -14.16 3.93 -4.01
C GLY A 127 -13.09 3.99 -2.92
N GLU A 128 -11.87 4.30 -3.30
CA GLU A 128 -10.71 4.33 -2.41
C GLU A 128 -10.92 5.21 -1.18
N GLU A 129 -11.62 6.35 -1.35
CA GLU A 129 -11.97 7.24 -0.23
C GLU A 129 -12.67 6.47 0.89
N ASP A 130 -13.55 5.53 0.53
CA ASP A 130 -14.59 4.96 1.39
C ASP A 130 -14.19 3.62 2.01
N ILE A 131 -13.51 2.77 1.23
CA ILE A 131 -13.44 1.32 1.40
C ILE A 131 -12.92 0.90 2.79
N VAL A 132 -11.78 1.44 3.25
CA VAL A 132 -11.22 1.03 4.56
C VAL A 132 -12.19 1.37 5.69
N TYR A 133 -12.80 2.55 5.64
CA TYR A 133 -13.72 3.02 6.67
C TYR A 133 -15.03 2.25 6.71
N LEU A 134 -15.52 1.78 5.55
CA LEU A 134 -16.73 0.96 5.43
C LEU A 134 -16.54 -0.48 5.88
N VAL A 135 -15.31 -1.00 5.87
CA VAL A 135 -15.05 -2.43 6.04
C VAL A 135 -14.30 -2.73 7.34
N LEU A 136 -13.14 -2.11 7.55
CA LEU A 136 -12.19 -2.49 8.60
C LEU A 136 -12.79 -2.49 10.03
N PRO A 137 -13.62 -1.53 10.45
CA PRO A 137 -14.19 -1.50 11.81
C PRO A 137 -15.14 -2.66 12.13
N TYR A 138 -15.58 -3.42 11.12
CA TYR A 138 -16.71 -4.35 11.22
C TYR A 138 -16.35 -5.81 10.91
N ILE A 139 -15.06 -6.15 10.85
CA ILE A 139 -14.59 -7.48 10.45
C ILE A 139 -13.65 -8.07 11.50
N HIS A 140 -13.73 -9.40 11.70
CA HIS A 140 -12.92 -10.14 12.67
C HIS A 140 -11.89 -11.06 12.02
N THR A 141 -11.98 -11.28 10.70
CA THR A 141 -11.02 -12.07 9.92
C THR A 141 -10.77 -11.42 8.56
N ALA A 142 -9.67 -11.80 7.93
CA ALA A 142 -9.36 -11.36 6.56
C ALA A 142 -10.46 -11.78 5.57
N ARG A 143 -10.99 -12.99 5.70
CA ARG A 143 -12.08 -13.51 4.88
C ARG A 143 -13.38 -12.72 5.04
N GLU A 144 -13.78 -12.38 6.27
CA GLU A 144 -14.94 -11.50 6.51
C GLU A 144 -14.80 -10.15 5.80
N GLY A 145 -13.56 -9.63 5.66
CA GLY A 145 -13.26 -8.42 4.90
C GLY A 145 -13.63 -8.55 3.44
N VAL A 146 -13.22 -9.65 2.80
CA VAL A 146 -13.57 -9.96 1.40
C VAL A 146 -15.10 -10.07 1.23
N GLU A 147 -15.76 -10.85 2.10
CA GLU A 147 -17.21 -11.08 2.02
C GLU A 147 -18.01 -9.79 2.25
N ARG A 148 -17.57 -8.95 3.20
CA ARG A 148 -18.23 -7.66 3.47
C ARG A 148 -18.06 -6.69 2.31
N LEU A 149 -16.83 -6.52 1.81
CA LEU A 149 -16.59 -5.64 0.67
C LEU A 149 -17.33 -6.13 -0.57
N GLY A 150 -17.30 -7.44 -0.85
CA GLY A 150 -18.02 -8.03 -1.96
C GLY A 150 -19.52 -7.67 -1.96
N LYS A 151 -20.19 -7.80 -0.81
CA LYS A 151 -21.62 -7.41 -0.67
C LYS A 151 -21.86 -5.91 -0.89
N LEU A 152 -20.92 -5.06 -0.45
CA LEU A 152 -21.00 -3.62 -0.68
C LEU A 152 -20.85 -3.30 -2.17
N LEU A 153 -19.91 -3.94 -2.86
CA LEU A 153 -19.71 -3.79 -4.31
C LEU A 153 -20.94 -4.25 -5.11
N GLU A 154 -21.50 -5.41 -4.79
CA GLU A 154 -22.71 -5.91 -5.43
C GLU A 154 -23.94 -5.00 -5.22
N THR A 155 -23.99 -4.29 -4.08
CA THR A 155 -25.14 -3.46 -3.71
C THR A 155 -25.02 -2.04 -4.24
N TYR A 156 -23.86 -1.41 -4.09
CA TYR A 156 -23.65 0.01 -4.37
C TYR A 156 -22.80 0.25 -5.62
N GLY A 157 -22.10 -0.76 -6.08
CA GLY A 157 -21.11 -0.63 -7.16
C GLY A 157 -19.89 0.18 -6.75
N THR A 158 -18.99 0.37 -7.73
CA THR A 158 -17.81 1.22 -7.57
C THR A 158 -17.68 2.23 -8.72
N TYR A 159 -17.16 3.43 -8.42
CA TYR A 159 -16.85 4.43 -9.45
C TYR A 159 -15.44 4.30 -10.02
N GLU A 160 -14.62 3.41 -9.46
CA GLU A 160 -13.25 3.13 -9.91
C GLU A 160 -12.88 1.67 -9.61
N MET A 161 -11.92 1.12 -10.36
CA MET A 161 -11.48 -0.26 -10.17
C MET A 161 -10.31 -0.31 -9.21
N ASN A 162 -10.34 -1.27 -8.29
CA ASN A 162 -9.43 -1.34 -7.16
C ASN A 162 -8.99 -2.77 -6.84
N GLY A 163 -7.75 -2.89 -6.34
CA GLY A 163 -7.25 -4.07 -5.64
C GLY A 163 -7.13 -3.78 -4.15
N ILE A 164 -7.57 -4.69 -3.31
CA ILE A 164 -7.67 -4.53 -1.86
C ILE A 164 -7.06 -5.75 -1.15
N ALA A 165 -6.18 -5.49 -0.18
CA ALA A 165 -5.61 -6.54 0.67
C ALA A 165 -6.31 -6.58 2.03
N PHE A 166 -6.59 -7.80 2.49
CA PHE A 166 -7.04 -8.11 3.83
C PHE A 166 -6.10 -9.11 4.46
N GLN A 167 -5.76 -8.94 5.73
CA GLN A 167 -4.97 -9.91 6.47
C GLN A 167 -5.49 -10.10 7.89
N ASP A 168 -5.32 -11.31 8.40
CA ASP A 168 -5.23 -11.61 9.81
C ASP A 168 -3.94 -12.41 10.09
N VAL A 169 -3.75 -12.86 11.31
CA VAL A 169 -2.52 -13.62 11.68
C VAL A 169 -2.38 -14.94 10.94
N ASN A 170 -3.45 -15.47 10.36
CA ASN A 170 -3.51 -16.79 9.73
C ASN A 170 -3.36 -16.72 8.21
N GLU A 171 -3.95 -15.70 7.57
CA GLU A 171 -4.06 -15.63 6.13
C GLU A 171 -4.11 -14.21 5.57
N ILE A 172 -3.86 -14.11 4.27
CA ILE A 172 -3.99 -12.89 3.47
C ILE A 172 -4.90 -13.18 2.29
N TRP A 173 -5.82 -12.25 2.00
CA TRP A 173 -6.67 -12.25 0.82
C TRP A 173 -6.41 -11.01 -0.03
N TRP A 174 -6.42 -11.20 -1.35
CA TRP A 174 -6.38 -10.12 -2.32
C TRP A 174 -7.65 -10.12 -3.14
N LEU A 175 -8.37 -8.99 -3.14
CA LEU A 175 -9.59 -8.78 -3.91
C LEU A 175 -9.33 -7.80 -5.05
N GLU A 176 -9.79 -8.13 -6.25
CA GLU A 176 -9.81 -7.26 -7.43
C GLU A 176 -11.26 -7.00 -7.85
N THR A 177 -11.61 -5.73 -8.09
CA THR A 177 -12.90 -5.38 -8.69
C THR A 177 -12.87 -5.61 -10.20
N ILE A 178 -14.00 -6.03 -10.75
CA ILE A 178 -14.19 -6.33 -12.17
C ILE A 178 -15.36 -5.46 -12.66
N GLY A 179 -15.07 -4.34 -13.32
CA GLY A 179 -16.13 -3.39 -13.69
C GLY A 179 -16.77 -2.71 -12.50
N GLY A 180 -18.08 -2.41 -12.61
CA GLY A 180 -18.84 -1.62 -11.64
C GLY A 180 -19.30 -2.38 -10.42
N HIS A 181 -19.64 -3.68 -10.53
CA HIS A 181 -20.25 -4.44 -9.44
C HIS A 181 -19.61 -5.80 -9.18
N HIS A 182 -18.96 -6.40 -10.19
CA HIS A 182 -18.33 -7.70 -10.07
C HIS A 182 -16.97 -7.61 -9.38
N TRP A 183 -16.58 -8.69 -8.73
CA TRP A 183 -15.31 -8.80 -8.02
C TRP A 183 -14.85 -10.26 -7.95
N MET A 184 -13.57 -10.47 -7.75
CA MET A 184 -12.95 -11.75 -7.42
C MET A 184 -11.90 -11.55 -6.33
N ALA A 185 -11.66 -12.59 -5.52
CA ALA A 185 -10.62 -12.57 -4.51
C ALA A 185 -9.92 -13.93 -4.43
N ARG A 186 -8.60 -13.88 -4.25
CA ARG A 186 -7.75 -15.06 -4.11
C ARG A 186 -6.96 -14.99 -2.80
N ARG A 187 -6.93 -16.11 -2.08
CA ARG A 187 -6.09 -16.29 -0.91
C ARG A 187 -4.62 -16.34 -1.34
N VAL A 188 -3.76 -15.58 -0.68
CA VAL A 188 -2.31 -15.63 -0.91
C VAL A 188 -1.77 -16.93 -0.33
N PRO A 189 -1.00 -17.75 -1.08
CA PRO A 189 -0.38 -18.94 -0.53
C PRO A 189 0.56 -18.59 0.63
N ASP A 190 0.54 -19.40 1.67
CA ASP A 190 1.27 -19.12 2.92
C ASP A 190 2.79 -19.00 2.72
N ASP A 191 3.36 -19.70 1.74
CA ASP A 191 4.79 -19.73 1.42
C ASP A 191 5.22 -18.72 0.35
N SER A 192 4.29 -17.90 -0.13
CA SER A 192 4.50 -17.01 -1.28
C SER A 192 4.39 -15.53 -0.89
N TYR A 193 4.89 -14.70 -1.77
CA TYR A 193 4.61 -13.27 -1.80
C TYR A 193 3.90 -12.88 -3.10
N VAL A 194 3.21 -11.75 -3.09
CA VAL A 194 2.46 -11.20 -4.23
C VAL A 194 2.93 -9.80 -4.51
N VAL A 195 3.10 -9.46 -5.78
CA VAL A 195 3.45 -8.10 -6.23
C VAL A 195 2.32 -7.54 -7.10
N MET A 196 1.86 -6.33 -6.76
CA MET A 196 0.76 -5.68 -7.45
C MET A 196 1.11 -4.26 -7.86
N PRO A 197 1.24 -3.99 -9.17
CA PRO A 197 1.19 -2.65 -9.74
C PRO A 197 -0.28 -2.22 -10.01
N ASN A 198 -0.49 -1.13 -10.74
CA ASN A 198 -1.83 -0.66 -11.13
C ASN A 198 -2.48 -1.46 -12.28
N GLN A 199 -2.51 -2.75 -12.15
CA GLN A 199 -2.99 -3.69 -13.17
C GLN A 199 -3.65 -4.87 -12.48
N LEU A 200 -4.68 -5.50 -13.09
CA LEU A 200 -5.17 -6.78 -12.59
C LEU A 200 -4.03 -7.80 -12.61
N GLY A 201 -3.85 -8.53 -11.52
CA GLY A 201 -2.70 -9.40 -11.32
C GLY A 201 -3.01 -10.87 -11.18
N ILE A 202 -4.20 -11.23 -10.65
CA ILE A 202 -4.58 -12.64 -10.46
C ILE A 202 -4.50 -13.36 -11.81
N ASP A 203 -3.54 -14.27 -11.95
CA ASP A 203 -3.19 -14.97 -13.18
C ASP A 203 -3.85 -16.34 -13.30
N ALA A 204 -4.40 -16.86 -12.20
CA ALA A 204 -5.13 -18.12 -12.16
C ALA A 204 -6.25 -18.04 -11.13
N PHE A 205 -7.44 -18.50 -11.52
CA PHE A 205 -8.63 -18.46 -10.67
C PHE A 205 -9.49 -19.69 -10.87
N ASP A 206 -9.66 -20.46 -9.79
CA ASP A 206 -10.49 -21.67 -9.80
C ASP A 206 -11.97 -21.31 -9.53
N LEU A 207 -12.76 -21.26 -10.61
CA LEU A 207 -14.19 -21.01 -10.52
C LEU A 207 -14.95 -22.15 -9.81
N ASP A 208 -14.44 -23.38 -9.84
CA ASP A 208 -15.10 -24.50 -9.17
C ASP A 208 -14.89 -24.42 -7.66
N ASP A 209 -13.71 -23.99 -7.20
CA ASP A 209 -13.51 -23.65 -5.79
C ASP A 209 -14.37 -22.45 -5.37
N ALA A 210 -14.39 -21.38 -6.16
CA ALA A 210 -15.13 -20.16 -5.83
C ALA A 210 -16.66 -20.38 -5.70
N PHE A 211 -17.23 -21.28 -6.49
CA PHE A 211 -18.64 -21.66 -6.42
C PHE A 211 -18.90 -22.93 -5.60
N GLY A 212 -17.86 -23.55 -5.04
CA GLY A 212 -17.91 -24.80 -4.28
C GLY A 212 -17.41 -24.66 -2.85
N ALA A 213 -16.19 -25.14 -2.59
CA ALA A 213 -15.60 -25.17 -1.24
C ALA A 213 -15.18 -23.80 -0.73
N GLN A 214 -14.85 -22.88 -1.64
CA GLN A 214 -14.43 -21.53 -1.33
C GLN A 214 -13.18 -21.47 -0.41
N GLU A 215 -12.25 -22.40 -0.60
CA GLU A 215 -11.06 -22.48 0.25
C GLU A 215 -10.04 -21.38 -0.08
N ASN A 216 -9.84 -21.11 -1.38
CA ASN A 216 -8.81 -20.16 -1.84
C ASN A 216 -9.37 -19.09 -2.81
N HIS A 217 -10.62 -19.20 -3.25
CA HIS A 217 -11.23 -18.29 -4.21
C HIS A 217 -12.63 -17.88 -3.77
N LEU A 218 -12.93 -16.59 -3.87
CA LEU A 218 -14.24 -16.00 -3.62
C LEU A 218 -14.56 -15.03 -4.76
N CYS A 219 -15.82 -14.90 -5.14
CA CYS A 219 -16.22 -13.95 -6.18
C CYS A 219 -17.70 -13.56 -6.04
N SER A 220 -18.12 -12.56 -6.83
CA SER A 220 -19.54 -12.19 -6.97
C SER A 220 -20.37 -13.37 -7.43
N ALA A 221 -21.60 -13.44 -6.92
CA ALA A 221 -22.47 -14.61 -7.02
C ALA A 221 -22.81 -15.05 -8.46
N ASP A 222 -22.75 -14.15 -9.41
CA ASP A 222 -23.07 -14.37 -10.83
C ASP A 222 -21.86 -14.25 -11.78
N LEU A 223 -20.62 -14.26 -11.24
CA LEU A 223 -19.40 -14.07 -12.04
C LEU A 223 -19.29 -15.10 -13.18
N ARG A 224 -19.65 -16.36 -12.95
CA ARG A 224 -19.61 -17.44 -13.98
C ARG A 224 -20.56 -17.13 -15.13
N GLU A 225 -21.78 -16.71 -14.82
CA GLU A 225 -22.80 -16.32 -15.80
C GLU A 225 -22.40 -15.03 -16.53
N PHE A 226 -21.80 -14.09 -15.83
CA PHE A 226 -21.28 -12.84 -16.40
C PHE A 226 -20.18 -13.12 -17.43
N ILE A 227 -19.19 -13.97 -17.10
CA ILE A 227 -18.14 -14.40 -18.03
C ILE A 227 -18.72 -15.06 -19.26
N ALA A 228 -19.64 -16.01 -19.08
CA ALA A 228 -20.25 -16.76 -20.19
C ALA A 228 -21.12 -15.86 -21.08
N LYS A 229 -21.95 -15.00 -20.48
CA LYS A 229 -22.86 -14.10 -21.19
C LYS A 229 -22.16 -13.11 -22.11
N TYR A 230 -21.04 -12.58 -21.66
CA TYR A 230 -20.29 -11.55 -22.38
C TYR A 230 -19.05 -12.07 -23.09
N HIS A 231 -18.84 -13.41 -23.11
CA HIS A 231 -17.71 -14.08 -23.76
C HIS A 231 -16.37 -13.51 -23.33
N LEU A 232 -16.18 -13.35 -22.00
CA LEU A 232 -15.00 -12.68 -21.46
C LEU A 232 -13.80 -13.61 -21.33
N ASP A 233 -14.00 -14.92 -21.17
CA ASP A 233 -12.94 -15.91 -21.20
C ASP A 233 -12.33 -16.01 -22.60
N LEU A 234 -11.01 -15.81 -22.68
CA LEU A 234 -10.23 -15.85 -23.92
C LEU A 234 -9.33 -17.09 -24.01
N ALA A 235 -9.33 -17.95 -22.98
CA ALA A 235 -8.48 -19.12 -22.93
C ALA A 235 -8.81 -20.11 -24.07
N GLN A 236 -7.77 -20.59 -24.76
CA GLN A 236 -7.89 -21.63 -25.79
C GLN A 236 -7.55 -23.03 -25.27
N ASP A 237 -6.83 -23.10 -24.15
CA ASP A 237 -6.41 -24.33 -23.48
C ASP A 237 -7.38 -24.80 -22.40
N GLY A 238 -8.44 -24.02 -22.12
CA GLY A 238 -9.44 -24.32 -21.11
C GLY A 238 -9.03 -23.95 -19.67
N VAL A 239 -7.90 -23.27 -19.49
CA VAL A 239 -7.49 -22.73 -18.20
C VAL A 239 -7.86 -21.24 -18.12
N PHE A 240 -8.79 -20.89 -17.24
CA PHE A 240 -9.26 -19.52 -17.09
C PHE A 240 -8.17 -18.62 -16.51
N ASP A 241 -7.75 -17.64 -17.30
CA ASP A 241 -6.86 -16.55 -16.87
C ASP A 241 -7.67 -15.26 -16.72
N PRO A 242 -7.97 -14.84 -15.49
CA PRO A 242 -8.76 -13.61 -15.25
C PRO A 242 -8.01 -12.34 -15.63
N ARG A 243 -6.68 -12.32 -15.56
CA ARG A 243 -5.86 -11.17 -15.99
C ARG A 243 -6.03 -10.92 -17.50
N ALA A 244 -5.96 -11.97 -18.29
CA ALA A 244 -6.22 -11.89 -19.73
C ALA A 244 -7.69 -11.57 -20.06
N ALA A 245 -8.64 -12.12 -19.28
CA ALA A 245 -10.07 -11.91 -19.47
C ALA A 245 -10.51 -10.48 -19.13
N PHE A 246 -10.01 -9.91 -18.04
CA PHE A 246 -10.53 -8.68 -17.45
C PHE A 246 -9.55 -7.50 -17.50
N GLY A 247 -8.24 -7.77 -17.47
CA GLY A 247 -7.20 -6.77 -17.30
C GLY A 247 -6.86 -5.97 -18.56
N SER A 248 -5.98 -4.97 -18.39
CA SER A 248 -5.38 -4.20 -19.46
C SER A 248 -3.98 -4.73 -19.81
N HIS A 249 -3.62 -4.65 -21.10
CA HIS A 249 -2.30 -5.00 -21.64
C HIS A 249 -1.96 -3.97 -22.71
N THR A 250 -1.59 -2.75 -22.28
CA THR A 250 -1.32 -1.62 -23.17
C THR A 250 0.15 -1.25 -23.16
N ASP A 251 0.62 -0.53 -24.18
CA ASP A 251 1.97 0.04 -24.19
C ASP A 251 2.26 0.91 -22.97
N SER A 252 1.22 1.53 -22.40
CA SER A 252 1.33 2.28 -21.15
C SER A 252 1.64 1.37 -19.95
N ASP A 253 1.07 0.17 -19.92
CA ASP A 253 1.35 -0.81 -18.86
C ASP A 253 2.82 -1.24 -18.88
N HIS A 254 3.44 -1.36 -20.06
CA HIS A 254 4.86 -1.72 -20.23
C HIS A 254 5.84 -0.61 -19.80
N VAL A 255 5.36 0.57 -19.51
CA VAL A 255 6.17 1.68 -18.95
C VAL A 255 5.83 1.90 -17.47
N TYR A 256 4.57 1.67 -17.11
CA TYR A 256 4.02 2.07 -15.82
C TYR A 256 3.86 0.91 -14.83
N ASN A 257 3.42 -0.25 -15.29
CA ASN A 257 2.99 -1.37 -14.45
C ASN A 257 3.97 -2.55 -14.44
N THR A 258 4.14 -3.22 -15.57
CA THR A 258 4.95 -4.45 -15.64
C THR A 258 6.41 -4.24 -15.21
N PRO A 259 7.10 -3.09 -15.47
CA PRO A 259 8.46 -2.89 -14.98
C PRO A 259 8.57 -2.89 -13.45
N ARG A 260 7.52 -2.40 -12.73
CA ARG A 260 7.51 -2.45 -11.27
C ARG A 260 7.40 -3.87 -10.75
N ALA A 261 6.46 -4.66 -11.28
CA ALA A 261 6.31 -6.07 -10.93
C ALA A 261 7.60 -6.85 -11.25
N TRP A 262 8.17 -6.68 -12.45
CA TRP A 262 9.43 -7.27 -12.84
C TRP A 262 10.57 -6.98 -11.85
N TYR A 263 10.74 -5.72 -11.45
CA TYR A 263 11.81 -5.35 -10.52
C TYR A 263 11.62 -5.96 -9.13
N MET A 264 10.38 -6.01 -8.63
CA MET A 264 10.07 -6.60 -7.34
C MET A 264 10.34 -8.10 -7.33
N LEU A 265 9.89 -8.82 -8.36
CA LEU A 265 10.15 -10.26 -8.55
C LEU A 265 11.66 -10.53 -8.70
N ARG A 266 12.36 -9.77 -9.53
CA ARG A 266 13.82 -9.85 -9.72
C ARG A 266 14.59 -9.65 -8.42
N THR A 267 14.12 -8.76 -7.56
CA THR A 267 14.80 -8.45 -6.29
C THR A 267 14.62 -9.57 -5.26
N LEU A 268 13.44 -10.16 -5.19
CA LEU A 268 13.10 -11.20 -4.20
C LEU A 268 13.46 -12.61 -4.67
N ASN A 269 13.59 -12.82 -5.99
CA ASN A 269 13.99 -14.08 -6.61
C ASN A 269 15.10 -13.89 -7.66
N PRO A 270 16.30 -13.40 -7.26
CA PRO A 270 17.34 -13.01 -8.20
C PRO A 270 17.96 -14.16 -9.01
N THR A 271 17.78 -15.41 -8.59
CA THR A 271 18.38 -16.59 -9.23
C THR A 271 17.37 -17.62 -9.74
N THR A 272 16.10 -17.49 -9.41
CA THR A 272 15.02 -18.40 -9.84
C THR A 272 14.82 -18.34 -11.35
N TRP A 273 14.95 -17.14 -11.93
CA TRP A 273 14.78 -16.84 -13.35
C TRP A 273 15.97 -16.05 -13.89
N VAL A 274 16.14 -16.08 -15.19
CA VAL A 274 17.09 -15.19 -15.89
C VAL A 274 16.40 -13.86 -16.14
N TRP A 275 16.82 -12.81 -15.43
CA TRP A 275 16.17 -11.49 -15.46
C TRP A 275 16.81 -10.50 -16.43
N ASP A 276 18.05 -10.75 -16.86
CA ASP A 276 18.85 -9.80 -17.64
C ASP A 276 19.46 -10.48 -18.88
N GLY A 277 19.65 -9.71 -19.93
CA GLY A 277 20.30 -10.18 -21.15
C GLY A 277 19.35 -10.73 -22.22
N PRO A 278 19.90 -11.26 -23.33
CA PRO A 278 19.09 -11.70 -24.46
C PRO A 278 18.30 -12.99 -24.21
N ASP A 279 18.70 -13.76 -23.21
CA ASP A 279 18.07 -15.02 -22.82
C ASP A 279 17.22 -14.89 -21.57
N ALA A 280 16.77 -13.65 -21.23
CA ALA A 280 15.93 -13.39 -20.08
C ALA A 280 14.58 -14.11 -20.20
N ASP A 281 14.17 -14.82 -19.13
CA ASP A 281 12.85 -15.44 -19.03
C ASP A 281 11.75 -14.38 -18.97
N TYR A 282 12.03 -13.27 -18.27
CA TYR A 282 11.14 -12.13 -18.13
C TYR A 282 11.87 -10.81 -18.35
N THR A 283 11.18 -9.87 -18.98
CA THR A 283 11.62 -8.50 -19.22
C THR A 283 10.71 -7.50 -18.50
N PRO A 284 11.11 -6.22 -18.39
CA PRO A 284 10.21 -5.19 -17.83
C PRO A 284 8.87 -5.03 -18.58
N ALA A 285 8.76 -5.52 -19.82
CA ALA A 285 7.54 -5.44 -20.63
C ALA A 285 6.79 -6.76 -20.73
N SER A 286 7.12 -7.78 -19.93
CA SER A 286 6.44 -9.08 -19.94
C SER A 286 5.04 -8.98 -19.33
N ASP A 287 4.04 -9.51 -20.05
CA ASP A 287 2.63 -9.56 -19.60
C ASP A 287 2.31 -10.82 -18.77
N ASP A 288 3.19 -11.81 -18.82
CA ASP A 288 3.06 -13.11 -18.16
C ASP A 288 3.83 -13.24 -16.86
N LEU A 289 4.21 -12.11 -16.24
CA LEU A 289 4.85 -12.10 -14.92
C LEU A 289 3.94 -12.81 -13.90
N PRO A 290 4.48 -13.73 -13.07
CA PRO A 290 3.68 -14.46 -12.10
C PRO A 290 3.08 -13.52 -11.05
N TRP A 291 1.82 -13.76 -10.67
CA TRP A 291 1.14 -13.02 -9.61
C TRP A 291 1.80 -13.24 -8.24
N CYS A 292 2.16 -14.48 -7.93
CA CYS A 292 2.82 -14.86 -6.68
C CYS A 292 4.02 -15.78 -6.91
N MET A 293 5.00 -15.71 -6.01
CA MET A 293 6.18 -16.58 -6.01
C MET A 293 6.61 -16.96 -4.60
N VAL A 294 7.23 -18.13 -4.45
CA VAL A 294 7.98 -18.48 -3.24
C VAL A 294 9.30 -17.73 -3.27
N PRO A 295 9.63 -16.91 -2.25
CA PRO A 295 10.86 -16.13 -2.28
C PRO A 295 12.10 -17.02 -2.05
N GLU A 296 13.25 -16.65 -2.60
CA GLU A 296 14.52 -17.36 -2.38
C GLU A 296 15.04 -17.22 -0.94
N LYS A 297 14.60 -16.20 -0.22
CA LYS A 297 14.92 -15.94 1.18
C LYS A 297 13.69 -15.43 1.91
N LYS A 298 13.62 -15.69 3.22
CA LYS A 298 12.59 -15.09 4.06
C LYS A 298 12.61 -13.58 3.97
N ILE A 299 11.43 -12.98 3.79
CA ILE A 299 11.25 -11.54 3.59
C ILE A 299 11.10 -10.85 4.95
N THR A 300 11.84 -9.77 5.14
CA THR A 300 11.78 -8.88 6.33
C THR A 300 11.06 -7.57 6.01
N PRO A 301 10.61 -6.80 7.01
CA PRO A 301 10.11 -5.43 6.80
C PRO A 301 11.12 -4.52 6.08
N GLU A 302 12.41 -4.72 6.29
CA GLU A 302 13.48 -3.99 5.62
C GLU A 302 13.54 -4.32 4.12
N ASP A 303 13.34 -5.60 3.74
CA ASP A 303 13.24 -6.01 2.33
C ASP A 303 12.00 -5.39 1.67
N VAL A 304 10.87 -5.37 2.38
CA VAL A 304 9.63 -4.69 1.91
C VAL A 304 9.89 -3.21 1.67
N LYS A 305 10.53 -2.52 2.63
CA LYS A 305 10.91 -1.11 2.48
C LYS A 305 11.81 -0.90 1.27
N TYR A 306 12.84 -1.72 1.10
CA TYR A 306 13.79 -1.64 -0.01
C TYR A 306 13.08 -1.77 -1.36
N VAL A 307 12.21 -2.78 -1.51
CA VAL A 307 11.48 -3.05 -2.75
C VAL A 307 10.48 -1.94 -3.07
N LEU A 308 9.66 -1.51 -2.09
CA LEU A 308 8.64 -0.48 -2.28
C LEU A 308 9.22 0.94 -2.42
N SER A 309 10.48 1.16 -2.09
CA SER A 309 11.17 2.43 -2.31
C SER A 309 12.11 2.44 -3.51
N SER A 310 12.05 1.40 -4.33
CA SER A 310 12.96 1.27 -5.44
C SER A 310 12.75 2.31 -6.55
N HIS A 311 13.89 2.75 -7.10
CA HIS A 311 13.99 3.51 -8.33
C HIS A 311 14.78 2.74 -9.42
N TYR A 312 14.70 1.40 -9.41
CA TYR A 312 15.42 0.49 -10.30
C TYR A 312 16.94 0.46 -10.06
N GLN A 313 17.40 0.76 -8.85
CA GLN A 313 18.82 0.72 -8.51
C GLN A 313 19.45 -0.65 -8.83
N GLY A 314 20.66 -0.64 -9.34
CA GLY A 314 21.34 -1.85 -9.81
C GLY A 314 20.93 -2.33 -11.21
N THR A 315 20.11 -1.58 -11.93
CA THR A 315 19.70 -1.84 -13.31
C THR A 315 20.07 -0.68 -14.24
N PRO A 316 20.04 -0.86 -15.57
CA PRO A 316 20.26 0.24 -16.52
C PRO A 316 19.16 1.33 -16.47
N TYR A 317 18.05 1.08 -15.81
CA TYR A 317 16.85 1.94 -15.78
C TYR A 317 16.83 2.94 -14.62
N ASP A 318 17.79 2.84 -13.70
CA ASP A 318 17.92 3.73 -12.55
C ASP A 318 18.12 5.20 -13.00
N PRO A 319 17.21 6.12 -12.67
CA PRO A 319 17.33 7.53 -13.05
C PRO A 319 18.55 8.23 -12.43
N TYR A 320 19.05 7.75 -11.29
CA TYR A 320 20.20 8.31 -10.58
C TYR A 320 21.52 7.64 -10.94
N ALA A 321 21.51 6.61 -11.78
CA ALA A 321 22.73 5.86 -12.13
C ALA A 321 23.77 6.75 -12.81
N SER A 322 25.04 6.51 -12.50
CA SER A 322 26.21 7.04 -13.24
C SER A 322 26.75 6.07 -14.31
N TYR A 323 26.17 4.87 -14.39
CA TYR A 323 26.56 3.78 -15.30
C TYR A 323 25.48 3.49 -16.34
N GLY A 324 25.80 2.67 -17.34
CA GLY A 324 24.88 2.29 -18.41
C GLY A 324 24.57 3.42 -19.41
N ALA A 325 23.78 3.11 -20.41
CA ALA A 325 23.34 4.05 -21.44
C ALA A 325 22.36 5.08 -20.86
N ARG A 326 22.60 6.37 -21.14
CA ARG A 326 21.83 7.47 -20.56
C ARG A 326 20.34 7.44 -20.99
N GLU A 327 20.09 6.98 -22.21
CA GLU A 327 18.76 6.85 -22.80
C GLU A 327 17.86 5.85 -22.08
N ASN A 328 18.42 4.90 -21.34
CA ASN A 328 17.67 3.91 -20.57
C ASN A 328 17.24 4.41 -19.18
N ARG A 329 17.86 5.50 -18.69
CA ARG A 329 17.62 5.97 -17.33
C ARG A 329 16.28 6.65 -17.22
N GLY A 330 15.48 6.22 -16.24
CA GLY A 330 14.17 6.81 -15.95
C GLY A 330 13.11 6.59 -17.04
N VAL A 331 13.30 5.57 -17.92
CA VAL A 331 12.29 5.22 -18.93
C VAL A 331 11.06 4.56 -18.32
N TYR A 332 11.19 3.98 -17.13
CA TYR A 332 10.10 3.34 -16.40
C TYR A 332 9.71 4.15 -15.16
N ARG A 333 8.44 4.06 -14.77
CA ARG A 333 7.93 4.66 -13.55
C ARG A 333 8.57 3.97 -12.33
N SER A 334 9.29 4.73 -11.51
CA SER A 334 9.90 4.23 -10.27
C SER A 334 8.84 3.77 -9.26
N ILE A 335 9.12 2.74 -8.47
CA ILE A 335 8.26 2.27 -7.37
C ILE A 335 8.22 3.33 -6.28
N GLY A 336 9.39 3.70 -5.73
CA GLY A 336 9.55 4.84 -4.83
C GLY A 336 9.54 6.15 -5.62
N ILE A 337 8.36 6.72 -5.84
CA ILE A 337 8.17 7.90 -6.67
C ILE A 337 8.07 9.18 -5.84
N ASN A 338 8.37 10.34 -6.46
CA ASN A 338 8.36 11.66 -5.80
C ASN A 338 7.00 12.06 -5.21
N ARG A 339 5.90 11.54 -5.74
CA ARG A 339 4.51 11.81 -5.31
C ARG A 339 3.96 10.73 -4.38
N ASN A 340 4.81 9.87 -3.85
CA ASN A 340 4.45 8.98 -2.76
C ASN A 340 4.07 9.80 -1.52
N ASP A 341 2.94 9.49 -0.91
CA ASP A 341 2.42 10.18 0.28
C ASP A 341 2.82 9.42 1.54
N PHE A 342 2.74 8.09 1.52
CA PHE A 342 3.31 7.21 2.54
C PHE A 342 3.56 5.80 2.00
N VAL A 343 4.35 5.05 2.75
CA VAL A 343 4.36 3.58 2.79
C VAL A 343 3.79 3.14 4.12
N ALA A 344 2.82 2.23 4.08
CA ALA A 344 2.39 1.47 5.23
C ALA A 344 2.71 -0.01 5.01
N LEU A 345 3.32 -0.66 6.01
CA LEU A 345 3.43 -2.11 6.10
C LEU A 345 2.78 -2.55 7.41
N ILE A 346 1.79 -3.41 7.32
CA ILE A 346 1.14 -4.01 8.48
C ILE A 346 1.77 -5.41 8.69
N GLN A 347 2.35 -5.64 9.87
CA GLN A 347 2.94 -6.89 10.29
C GLN A 347 2.13 -7.47 11.46
N LEU A 348 1.60 -8.69 11.30
CA LEU A 348 0.90 -9.41 12.37
C LEU A 348 1.74 -10.59 12.83
N ARG A 349 2.26 -10.51 14.05
CA ARG A 349 3.27 -11.42 14.64
C ARG A 349 2.59 -12.55 15.42
N PRO A 350 2.56 -13.83 14.92
CA PRO A 350 1.75 -14.91 15.48
C PRO A 350 2.19 -15.36 16.88
N ASP A 351 3.48 -15.26 17.18
CA ASP A 351 4.06 -15.78 18.42
C ASP A 351 3.89 -14.84 19.63
N LEU A 352 3.25 -13.69 19.43
CA LEU A 352 3.03 -12.71 20.48
C LEU A 352 1.56 -12.71 20.96
N PRO A 353 1.30 -12.28 22.20
CA PRO A 353 -0.06 -12.04 22.68
C PRO A 353 -0.84 -11.10 21.76
N ALA A 354 -2.15 -11.31 21.63
CA ALA A 354 -2.99 -10.57 20.68
C ALA A 354 -2.83 -9.05 20.75
N ASP A 355 -2.66 -8.50 21.95
CA ASP A 355 -2.46 -7.06 22.14
C ASP A 355 -1.08 -6.54 21.69
N LEU A 356 -0.11 -7.43 21.36
CA LEU A 356 1.22 -7.11 20.85
C LEU A 356 1.44 -7.54 19.39
N GLN A 357 0.51 -8.25 18.78
CA GLN A 357 0.69 -8.82 17.45
C GLN A 357 0.88 -7.77 16.37
N ALA A 358 0.05 -6.74 16.38
CA ALA A 358 0.00 -5.78 15.29
C ALA A 358 1.04 -4.66 15.44
N VAL A 359 1.89 -4.53 14.43
CA VAL A 359 2.83 -3.42 14.24
C VAL A 359 2.63 -2.84 12.84
N GLU A 360 2.49 -1.54 12.75
CA GLU A 360 2.46 -0.80 11.51
C GLU A 360 3.78 -0.06 11.29
N TRP A 361 4.43 -0.33 10.17
CA TRP A 361 5.65 0.33 9.74
C TRP A 361 5.30 1.44 8.77
N VAL A 362 5.71 2.66 9.08
CA VAL A 362 5.31 3.86 8.35
C VAL A 362 6.53 4.62 7.85
N ALA A 363 6.54 4.98 6.57
CA ALA A 363 7.40 6.01 6.00
C ALA A 363 6.54 7.02 5.26
N TYR A 364 6.83 8.30 5.38
CA TYR A 364 6.08 9.36 4.71
C TYR A 364 6.85 9.96 3.54
N ALA A 365 6.09 10.62 2.65
CA ALA A 365 6.55 11.32 1.46
C ALA A 365 7.30 10.39 0.49
N SER A 366 8.20 10.90 -0.35
CA SER A 366 8.99 10.03 -1.25
C SER A 366 9.82 9.04 -0.43
N ASN A 367 9.31 7.82 -0.33
CA ASN A 367 9.88 6.77 0.51
C ASN A 367 11.27 6.29 0.05
N ALA A 368 11.63 6.53 -1.22
CA ALA A 368 12.99 6.27 -1.73
C ALA A 368 14.08 7.04 -0.97
N LEU A 369 13.71 8.13 -0.29
CA LEU A 369 14.64 9.03 0.38
C LEU A 369 14.26 9.25 1.87
N ASN A 370 13.50 8.33 2.47
CA ASN A 370 13.02 8.44 3.84
C ASN A 370 13.05 7.10 4.58
N ALA A 371 13.21 7.17 5.92
CA ALA A 371 13.21 6.03 6.80
C ALA A 371 11.81 5.53 7.13
N MET A 372 11.68 4.21 7.38
CA MET A 372 10.46 3.55 7.83
C MET A 372 10.56 3.20 9.33
N VAL A 373 9.48 3.41 10.07
CA VAL A 373 9.43 3.30 11.54
C VAL A 373 8.27 2.41 11.97
N PRO A 374 8.49 1.41 12.87
CA PRO A 374 7.42 0.59 13.43
C PRO A 374 6.65 1.33 14.53
N PHE A 375 5.32 1.10 14.59
CA PHE A 375 4.46 1.56 15.68
C PHE A 375 3.49 0.44 16.07
N TYR A 376 3.27 0.24 17.37
CA TYR A 376 2.22 -0.68 17.83
C TYR A 376 0.84 -0.13 17.43
N ALA A 377 0.01 -0.96 16.82
CA ALA A 377 -1.32 -0.57 16.37
C ALA A 377 -2.38 -0.62 17.48
N ASN A 378 -2.21 -1.49 18.50
CA ASN A 378 -3.15 -1.63 19.61
C ASN A 378 -2.91 -0.58 20.70
N VAL A 379 -3.10 0.70 20.35
CA VAL A 379 -2.95 1.89 21.22
C VAL A 379 -4.22 2.74 21.18
N GLU A 380 -4.36 3.63 22.14
CA GLU A 380 -5.50 4.57 22.20
C GLU A 380 -5.26 5.83 21.35
N THR A 381 -3.99 6.21 21.18
CA THR A 381 -3.60 7.37 20.37
C THR A 381 -2.26 7.11 19.69
N THR A 382 -2.02 7.77 18.57
CA THR A 382 -0.71 7.80 17.93
C THR A 382 0.07 9.05 18.35
N PRO A 383 1.41 9.04 18.29
CA PRO A 383 2.22 10.19 18.66
C PRO A 383 1.88 11.46 17.88
N ALA A 384 1.86 12.61 18.54
CA ALA A 384 1.52 13.90 17.92
C ALA A 384 2.40 14.23 16.69
N TYR A 385 3.62 13.72 16.65
CA TYR A 385 4.53 13.90 15.51
C TYR A 385 4.00 13.27 14.20
N LEU A 386 3.09 12.27 14.29
CA LEU A 386 2.41 11.63 13.15
C LEU A 386 0.96 12.10 13.04
N ALA A 387 0.23 12.16 14.16
CA ALA A 387 -1.19 12.53 14.20
C ALA A 387 -1.45 14.01 13.93
N GLY A 388 -0.50 14.87 14.31
CA GLY A 388 -0.64 16.33 14.22
C GLY A 388 -0.34 16.94 12.85
N THR A 389 -0.19 16.14 11.80
CA THR A 389 0.02 16.66 10.44
C THR A 389 -1.20 17.47 9.98
N THR A 390 -0.94 18.64 9.42
CA THR A 390 -1.93 19.55 8.81
C THR A 390 -1.54 19.87 7.36
N GLY A 391 -2.29 20.73 6.69
CA GLY A 391 -1.92 21.27 5.37
C GLY A 391 -0.76 22.25 5.39
N GLU A 392 -0.31 22.70 6.58
CA GLU A 392 0.79 23.66 6.75
C GLU A 392 2.12 22.94 6.99
N VAL A 393 3.17 23.42 6.32
CA VAL A 393 4.54 22.88 6.47
C VAL A 393 5.06 23.14 7.87
N SER A 394 5.56 22.08 8.52
CA SER A 394 6.11 22.17 9.89
C SER A 394 7.20 21.12 10.12
N THR A 395 8.24 21.49 10.85
CA THR A 395 9.27 20.55 11.34
C THR A 395 8.78 19.70 12.53
N ASP A 396 7.61 19.99 13.09
CA ASP A 396 6.94 19.18 14.10
C ASP A 396 6.00 18.11 13.52
N SER A 397 6.01 17.91 12.20
CA SER A 397 5.29 16.85 11.51
C SER A 397 6.25 15.92 10.79
N PHE A 398 6.13 14.61 11.06
CA PHE A 398 6.95 13.58 10.39
C PHE A 398 6.71 13.59 8.88
N TYR A 399 5.47 13.79 8.43
CA TYR A 399 5.16 13.93 7.01
C TYR A 399 5.95 15.08 6.37
N TRP A 400 5.89 16.27 6.95
CA TRP A 400 6.51 17.45 6.34
C TRP A 400 8.03 17.41 6.38
N VAL A 401 8.63 16.92 7.48
CA VAL A 401 10.09 16.74 7.55
C VAL A 401 10.54 15.73 6.49
N SER A 402 9.83 14.62 6.34
CA SER A 402 10.11 13.62 5.29
C SER A 402 10.00 14.23 3.88
N ARG A 403 8.97 15.07 3.64
CA ARG A 403 8.81 15.78 2.36
C ARG A 403 9.96 16.74 2.07
N MET A 404 10.43 17.48 3.08
CA MET A 404 11.56 18.39 2.94
C MET A 404 12.86 17.63 2.68
N ILE A 405 13.15 16.57 3.44
CA ILE A 405 14.34 15.74 3.22
C ILE A 405 14.35 15.22 1.80
N ALA A 406 13.25 14.60 1.34
CA ALA A 406 13.17 14.00 0.01
C ALA A 406 13.36 15.03 -1.09
N ALA A 407 12.68 16.17 -1.04
CA ALA A 407 12.77 17.21 -2.07
C ALA A 407 14.19 17.81 -2.18
N MET A 408 14.87 18.00 -1.05
CA MET A 408 16.25 18.51 -1.04
C MET A 408 17.27 17.44 -1.45
N ALA A 409 17.08 16.20 -1.00
CA ALA A 409 17.96 15.10 -1.34
C ALA A 409 17.87 14.75 -2.84
N ASP A 410 16.68 14.74 -3.42
CA ASP A 410 16.48 14.53 -4.87
C ASP A 410 17.21 15.60 -5.69
N ALA A 411 17.06 16.87 -5.33
CA ALA A 411 17.72 17.98 -6.03
C ALA A 411 19.26 17.96 -5.93
N SER A 412 19.81 17.25 -4.95
CA SER A 412 21.25 17.12 -4.70
C SER A 412 21.68 15.64 -4.52
N TYR A 413 21.03 14.70 -5.20
CA TYR A 413 21.11 13.27 -4.95
C TYR A 413 22.54 12.74 -4.75
N GLY A 414 23.46 13.01 -5.68
CA GLY A 414 24.82 12.49 -5.62
C GLY A 414 25.63 12.94 -4.38
N LYS A 415 25.18 13.97 -3.66
CA LYS A 415 25.80 14.46 -2.40
C LYS A 415 24.97 14.07 -1.17
N SER A 416 23.67 14.01 -1.33
CA SER A 416 22.71 13.77 -0.23
C SER A 416 22.43 12.30 0.04
N VAL A 417 22.54 11.42 -0.95
CA VAL A 417 22.15 9.99 -0.83
C VAL A 417 22.84 9.30 0.35
N PHE A 418 24.12 9.60 0.57
CA PHE A 418 24.88 9.04 1.69
C PHE A 418 24.33 9.45 3.08
N HIS A 419 23.81 10.66 3.22
CA HIS A 419 23.15 11.09 4.45
C HIS A 419 21.80 10.39 4.64
N VAL A 420 21.06 10.18 3.54
CA VAL A 420 19.78 9.45 3.53
C VAL A 420 19.98 8.00 3.91
N GLU A 421 20.92 7.28 3.29
CA GLU A 421 21.24 5.88 3.61
C GLU A 421 21.62 5.70 5.09
N ARG A 422 22.43 6.61 5.63
CA ARG A 422 22.76 6.60 7.06
C ARG A 422 21.57 6.88 7.97
N TYR A 423 20.69 7.76 7.55
CA TYR A 423 19.44 8.06 8.24
C TYR A 423 18.55 6.82 8.28
N GLU A 424 18.29 6.19 7.13
CA GLU A 424 17.48 4.99 7.03
C GLU A 424 18.03 3.86 7.89
N LEU A 425 19.30 3.53 7.73
CA LEU A 425 19.96 2.49 8.51
C LEU A 425 19.93 2.80 10.02
N GLY A 426 20.21 4.04 10.39
CA GLY A 426 20.23 4.46 11.79
C GLY A 426 18.86 4.42 12.43
N VAL A 427 17.79 4.83 11.72
CA VAL A 427 16.40 4.76 12.21
C VAL A 427 15.97 3.30 12.34
N LEU A 428 16.14 2.49 11.31
CA LEU A 428 15.75 1.08 11.32
C LEU A 428 16.42 0.33 12.48
N SER A 429 17.74 0.52 12.65
CA SER A 429 18.51 -0.14 13.71
C SER A 429 18.05 0.27 15.11
N ALA A 430 17.88 1.58 15.35
CA ALA A 430 17.47 2.09 16.66
C ALA A 430 16.01 1.73 16.99
N CYS A 431 15.10 1.83 16.00
CA CYS A 431 13.71 1.51 16.20
C CYS A 431 13.50 -0.01 16.41
N ARG A 432 14.27 -0.87 15.74
CA ARG A 432 14.30 -2.31 16.04
C ARG A 432 14.74 -2.59 17.48
N ALA A 433 15.79 -1.92 17.95
CA ALA A 433 16.26 -2.06 19.33
C ALA A 433 15.19 -1.64 20.35
N LEU A 434 14.49 -0.52 20.07
CA LEU A 434 13.38 -0.06 20.91
C LEU A 434 12.20 -1.05 20.87
N LEU A 435 11.80 -1.54 19.69
CA LEU A 435 10.73 -2.53 19.55
C LEU A 435 11.04 -3.78 20.38
N ASN A 436 12.24 -4.36 20.23
CA ASN A 436 12.66 -5.53 20.99
C ASN A 436 12.67 -5.27 22.51
N GLN A 437 13.14 -4.09 22.93
CA GLN A 437 13.16 -3.70 24.34
C GLN A 437 11.75 -3.59 24.93
N TYR A 438 10.81 -2.99 24.19
CA TYR A 438 9.44 -2.81 24.65
C TYR A 438 8.64 -4.10 24.53
N ASP A 439 8.87 -4.97 23.56
CA ASP A 439 8.32 -6.33 23.52
C ASP A 439 8.72 -7.09 24.79
N ALA A 440 10.00 -7.09 25.15
CA ALA A 440 10.47 -7.75 26.36
C ALA A 440 9.84 -7.20 27.65
N LYS A 441 9.72 -5.86 27.78
CA LYS A 441 9.05 -5.20 28.92
C LYS A 441 7.58 -5.60 29.02
N GLN A 442 6.87 -5.62 27.89
CA GLN A 442 5.44 -5.92 27.83
C GLN A 442 5.17 -7.41 28.10
N LEU A 443 6.03 -8.30 27.60
CA LEU A 443 5.92 -9.76 27.88
C LEU A 443 6.17 -10.07 29.35
N ALA A 444 7.01 -9.31 30.04
CA ALA A 444 7.25 -9.44 31.47
C ALA A 444 6.13 -8.82 32.34
N GLU A 445 5.29 -7.95 31.77
CA GLU A 445 4.21 -7.26 32.51
C GLU A 445 2.92 -8.09 32.47
N THR A 446 2.39 -8.39 33.65
CA THR A 446 1.18 -9.22 33.80
C THR A 446 -0.10 -8.39 33.84
N HIS A 447 -0.01 -7.09 34.14
CA HIS A 447 -1.15 -6.22 34.31
C HIS A 447 -1.59 -5.59 32.97
N PRO A 448 -2.80 -5.88 32.43
CA PRO A 448 -3.20 -5.41 31.09
C PRO A 448 -3.11 -3.88 30.90
N ALA A 449 -3.59 -3.10 31.87
CA ALA A 449 -3.52 -1.64 31.80
C ALA A 449 -2.09 -1.09 31.78
N ARG A 450 -1.17 -1.74 32.53
CA ARG A 450 0.24 -1.36 32.52
C ARG A 450 0.92 -1.73 31.21
N ARG A 451 0.58 -2.87 30.64
CA ARG A 451 1.05 -3.30 29.31
C ARG A 451 0.57 -2.35 28.22
N ALA A 452 -0.69 -1.89 28.29
CA ALA A 452 -1.21 -0.88 27.37
C ALA A 452 -0.45 0.46 27.49
N ALA A 453 -0.14 0.91 28.71
CA ALA A 453 0.67 2.10 28.94
C ALA A 453 2.10 1.96 28.36
N LEU A 454 2.72 0.77 28.47
CA LEU A 454 4.03 0.50 27.87
C LEU A 454 4.01 0.56 26.33
N ARG A 455 2.91 0.15 25.68
CA ARG A 455 2.76 0.30 24.22
C ARG A 455 2.70 1.76 23.82
N GLN A 456 1.92 2.56 24.56
CA GLN A 456 1.85 4.01 24.30
C GLN A 456 3.21 4.68 24.49
N GLU A 457 3.93 4.35 25.58
CA GLU A 457 5.29 4.82 25.85
C GLU A 457 6.27 4.40 24.73
N ALA A 458 6.14 3.16 24.22
CA ALA A 458 6.95 2.67 23.10
C ALA A 458 6.77 3.53 21.84
N ASN A 459 5.52 3.81 21.46
CA ASN A 459 5.24 4.62 20.29
C ASN A 459 5.79 6.05 20.41
N GLU A 460 5.71 6.66 21.61
CA GLU A 460 6.32 7.98 21.86
C GLU A 460 7.85 7.92 21.78
N ALA A 461 8.49 6.86 22.30
CA ALA A 461 9.93 6.68 22.19
C ALA A 461 10.40 6.50 20.75
N LEU A 462 9.67 5.71 19.95
CA LEU A 462 9.93 5.50 18.52
C LEU A 462 9.78 6.82 17.74
N ALA A 463 8.73 7.59 18.02
CA ALA A 463 8.51 8.90 17.40
C ALA A 463 9.62 9.91 17.77
N ALA A 464 10.07 9.92 19.03
CA ALA A 464 11.15 10.78 19.48
C ALA A 464 12.48 10.43 18.79
N GLU A 465 12.79 9.13 18.63
CA GLU A 465 13.99 8.65 17.95
C GLU A 465 14.02 9.06 16.48
N VAL A 466 12.93 8.85 15.75
CA VAL A 466 12.88 9.27 14.34
C VAL A 466 12.91 10.78 14.20
N LYS A 467 12.25 11.54 15.10
CA LYS A 467 12.25 13.01 15.07
C LYS A 467 13.68 13.56 15.20
N ALA A 468 14.46 13.02 16.12
CA ALA A 468 15.84 13.45 16.32
C ALA A 468 16.73 13.18 15.11
N ARG A 469 16.62 11.96 14.51
CA ARG A 469 17.41 11.59 13.33
C ARG A 469 16.97 12.31 12.08
N ALA A 470 15.67 12.53 11.90
CA ALA A 470 15.13 13.28 10.77
C ALA A 470 15.60 14.75 10.81
N ALA A 471 15.63 15.38 11.99
CA ALA A 471 16.16 16.74 12.16
C ALA A 471 17.65 16.83 11.78
N ASP A 472 18.49 15.92 12.27
CA ASP A 472 19.92 15.83 11.92
C ASP A 472 20.14 15.62 10.41
N THR A 473 19.29 14.80 9.78
CA THR A 473 19.36 14.54 8.34
C THR A 473 18.91 15.76 7.53
N LEU A 474 17.83 16.42 7.98
CA LEU A 474 17.34 17.66 7.36
C LEU A 474 18.42 18.72 7.31
N ASP A 475 19.14 18.93 8.44
CA ASP A 475 20.25 19.88 8.51
C ASP A 475 21.35 19.55 7.49
N LYS A 476 21.70 18.27 7.35
CA LYS A 476 22.74 17.81 6.41
C LYS A 476 22.34 17.98 4.95
N VAL A 477 21.13 17.56 4.56
CA VAL A 477 20.68 17.70 3.16
C VAL A 477 20.46 19.17 2.79
N LEU A 478 20.00 20.00 3.74
CA LEU A 478 19.90 21.44 3.55
C LEU A 478 21.28 22.09 3.35
N PHE A 479 22.29 21.68 4.12
CA PHE A 479 23.65 22.13 3.96
C PHE A 479 24.20 21.79 2.57
N GLU A 480 24.06 20.52 2.14
CA GLU A 480 24.52 20.06 0.82
C GLU A 480 23.86 20.86 -0.31
N LEU A 481 22.55 21.04 -0.26
CA LEU A 481 21.81 21.78 -1.27
C LEU A 481 22.21 23.25 -1.29
N SER A 482 22.28 23.90 -0.11
CA SER A 482 22.61 25.33 0.03
C SER A 482 24.03 25.64 -0.44
N SER A 483 24.99 24.76 -0.14
CA SER A 483 26.40 24.89 -0.57
C SER A 483 26.56 24.75 -2.09
N ASN A 484 25.55 24.23 -2.79
CA ASN A 484 25.56 24.05 -4.25
C ASN A 484 24.67 25.04 -5.00
N MET A 485 24.09 26.02 -4.31
CA MET A 485 23.27 27.05 -4.93
C MET A 485 24.11 27.92 -5.88
N LYS A 486 23.63 28.09 -7.12
CA LYS A 486 24.27 28.89 -8.17
C LYS A 486 23.61 30.22 -8.44
N ASN A 487 22.46 30.50 -7.81
CA ASN A 487 21.65 31.71 -8.03
C ASN A 487 21.42 32.04 -9.52
N ALA A 488 21.27 31.02 -10.38
CA ALA A 488 21.24 31.12 -11.83
C ALA A 488 22.50 31.75 -12.47
N TYR A 489 23.61 31.87 -11.73
CA TYR A 489 24.88 32.39 -12.22
C TYR A 489 25.69 31.29 -12.94
N SER A 490 26.21 31.62 -14.12
CA SER A 490 26.89 30.62 -14.99
C SER A 490 28.31 30.28 -14.54
N ARG A 491 28.91 31.07 -13.67
CA ARG A 491 30.24 30.83 -13.10
C ARG A 491 30.13 30.66 -11.61
N SER A 492 30.85 29.68 -11.09
CA SER A 492 30.96 29.41 -9.65
C SER A 492 32.27 30.02 -9.13
N ASP A 493 32.24 30.61 -7.95
CA ASP A 493 33.41 31.09 -7.22
C ASP A 493 34.12 29.98 -6.45
N MET A 494 34.18 28.79 -7.00
CA MET A 494 34.88 27.63 -6.40
C MET A 494 36.38 27.84 -6.48
#